data_21c1437d11542fe013d88fdfc7f6a224
#
_entry.id   21c1437d11542fe013d88fdfc7f6a224
#
_cell.length_a   1.000
_cell.length_b   1.000
_cell.length_c   1.000
_cell.angle_alpha   90.00
_cell.angle_beta   90.00
_cell.angle_gamma   90.00
#
_symmetry.space_group_name_H-M   'P 1'
#
loop_
_entity.id
_entity.type
_entity.pdbx_description
1 polymer ?
#
loop_
_entity_poly.entity_id
_entity_poly.type
_entity_poly.pdbx_seq_one_letter_code
_entity_poly.pdbx_strand_id
1 'polypeptide(L)'
;MKRLQRLFLLFLLLSLLLPACKKSSASKEEIPDWNVFREYYVEKDYQQHLMKSIDSLSDNDLIFSEWVKEYYQQNKEPIWTANGLQEKLVEEYLELYSHAEEHGLPEEMFGGETVRKYIEQLKKGDIGSAEELYRRLSDVEILMVRANILYAKTMQYGATDPKEVNGGKWLYEMDTISQEFVAKALQEASKGTAHLKSLQPTDTVYLALAKEMRKFLDLREEKWDTIPFFSADSGQCVRNVHLIGERLLQLQEISSSYTPSDTLGKVLMPAINRFRVNRAIPTSRKLDEETFRALNRTPQEYIDVLAANMERCRWQTRHKKGPDFIAVNIPDFMLEVRCDDAVALRSKICCGKYRRNKPEEECRVNGILPAVGSESPLLYSEVNSIVLNPEWRVPYSIIKNEYYYKMVKNASGVIKKEKMYIIDNRSGKQVHPENIDWSKVSQKNIPYQLVQTSGRHNALGLYKFNFPNTESVYLHSTNNPGAFNHRKRDFSHGCIRVQSSAELATVLFEMNGYDSTRLEEVSIILGNKPTTEKGEKYLEKKQKSEEKYRNSLSAEAASFYRPLRPTNMSLSKKMPVFIEYHTAFIGPNGDVHYRNDVYHKDANILSAINKLAAQSVKDA
;
A
#
# COMPACT_ATOMS: atom_id res chain seq x y z
N MET A 1 38.75 -14.85 -47.76
CA MET A 1 38.98 -16.22 -47.23
C MET A 1 40.25 -16.35 -46.36
N LYS A 2 41.35 -15.66 -46.59
CA LYS A 2 42.58 -15.79 -45.78
C LYS A 2 42.57 -15.11 -44.39
N ARG A 3 41.62 -14.26 -44.09
CA ARG A 3 41.46 -13.61 -42.76
C ARG A 3 40.61 -14.43 -41.78
N LEU A 4 39.68 -15.25 -42.24
CA LEU A 4 38.87 -16.12 -41.37
C LEU A 4 39.64 -17.35 -40.87
N GLN A 5 40.57 -17.86 -41.65
CA GLN A 5 41.41 -18.99 -41.23
C GLN A 5 42.44 -18.63 -40.15
N ARG A 6 42.90 -17.39 -40.09
CA ARG A 6 43.80 -16.92 -39.01
C ARG A 6 43.09 -16.68 -37.69
N LEU A 7 41.80 -16.34 -37.68
CA LEU A 7 41.02 -16.23 -36.43
C LEU A 7 40.68 -17.60 -35.82
N PHE A 8 40.47 -18.61 -36.66
CA PHE A 8 40.19 -19.98 -36.18
C PHE A 8 41.41 -20.68 -35.59
N LEU A 9 42.63 -20.39 -36.10
CA LEU A 9 43.86 -20.91 -35.51
C LEU A 9 44.28 -20.20 -34.21
N LEU A 10 43.89 -18.92 -34.02
CA LEU A 10 44.13 -18.20 -32.76
C LEU A 10 43.21 -18.69 -31.62
N PHE A 11 41.99 -19.12 -31.95
CA PHE A 11 41.07 -19.69 -30.96
C PHE A 11 41.47 -21.11 -30.53
N LEU A 12 42.11 -21.88 -31.39
CA LEU A 12 42.61 -23.23 -31.03
C LEU A 12 43.92 -23.21 -30.23
N LEU A 13 44.72 -22.13 -30.31
CA LEU A 13 45.94 -21.97 -29.52
C LEU A 13 45.74 -21.33 -28.14
N LEU A 14 44.61 -20.61 -27.94
CA LEU A 14 44.24 -20.05 -26.61
C LEU A 14 43.57 -21.09 -25.68
N SER A 15 43.10 -22.22 -26.23
CA SER A 15 42.53 -23.32 -25.43
C SER A 15 43.55 -24.26 -24.79
N LEU A 16 44.84 -24.05 -25.07
CA LEU A 16 45.93 -24.89 -24.55
C LEU A 16 46.78 -24.23 -23.44
N LEU A 17 46.42 -23.03 -22.97
CA LEU A 17 47.15 -22.32 -21.91
C LEU A 17 46.28 -21.97 -20.67
N LEU A 18 45.21 -22.71 -20.43
CA LEU A 18 44.59 -22.68 -19.11
C LEU A 18 45.41 -23.59 -18.18
N PRO A 19 45.93 -23.09 -17.06
CA PRO A 19 46.56 -23.92 -16.07
C PRO A 19 45.54 -24.95 -15.61
N ALA A 20 45.90 -26.24 -15.71
CA ALA A 20 45.14 -27.31 -15.12
C ALA A 20 44.97 -26.98 -13.62
N CYS A 21 43.83 -26.43 -13.25
CA CYS A 21 43.37 -26.49 -11.87
C CYS A 21 43.36 -27.96 -11.51
N LYS A 22 44.33 -28.38 -10.70
CA LYS A 22 44.25 -29.63 -9.97
C LYS A 22 42.87 -29.62 -9.32
N LYS A 23 41.95 -30.42 -9.82
CA LYS A 23 40.81 -30.86 -9.03
C LYS A 23 41.40 -31.44 -7.75
N SER A 24 41.35 -30.69 -6.67
CA SER A 24 41.38 -31.31 -5.37
C SER A 24 40.29 -32.37 -5.43
N SER A 25 40.62 -33.58 -5.26
CA SER A 25 39.72 -34.66 -4.94
C SER A 25 39.12 -34.29 -3.55
N ALA A 26 38.14 -33.35 -3.53
CA ALA A 26 37.15 -33.39 -2.49
C ALA A 26 36.58 -34.80 -2.59
N SER A 27 36.87 -35.63 -1.61
CA SER A 27 36.17 -36.87 -1.39
C SER A 27 34.70 -36.59 -1.68
N LYS A 28 34.12 -37.25 -2.68
CA LYS A 28 32.69 -37.41 -2.72
C LYS A 28 32.35 -38.02 -1.36
N GLU A 29 31.85 -37.22 -0.41
CA GLU A 29 31.12 -37.77 0.68
C GLU A 29 30.02 -38.59 0.00
N GLU A 30 30.14 -39.90 0.08
CA GLU A 30 29.10 -40.81 -0.36
C GLU A 30 27.90 -40.43 0.48
N ILE A 31 26.88 -39.83 -0.17
CA ILE A 31 25.58 -39.62 0.41
C ILE A 31 25.12 -40.99 0.91
N PRO A 32 24.89 -41.20 2.20
CA PRO A 32 24.46 -42.49 2.72
C PRO A 32 23.25 -42.94 1.91
N ASP A 33 23.39 -44.10 1.25
CA ASP A 33 22.33 -44.66 0.43
C ASP A 33 21.11 -44.90 1.35
N TRP A 34 19.92 -44.36 0.99
CA TRP A 34 18.64 -44.62 1.65
C TRP A 34 18.36 -46.10 1.88
N ASN A 35 19.09 -46.99 1.24
CA ASN A 35 19.04 -48.43 1.42
C ASN A 35 19.26 -48.87 2.87
N VAL A 36 19.98 -48.08 3.71
CA VAL A 36 20.16 -48.39 5.15
C VAL A 36 18.84 -48.36 5.92
N PHE A 37 17.86 -47.54 5.49
CA PHE A 37 16.55 -47.41 6.16
C PHE A 37 15.48 -48.32 5.58
N ARG A 38 15.68 -48.96 4.45
CA ARG A 38 14.72 -49.85 3.79
C ARG A 38 14.32 -51.05 4.68
N GLU A 39 15.17 -51.51 5.58
CA GLU A 39 14.86 -52.58 6.50
C GLU A 39 13.75 -52.23 7.50
N TYR A 40 13.58 -50.96 7.80
CA TYR A 40 12.58 -50.48 8.77
C TYR A 40 11.36 -49.82 8.09
N TYR A 41 11.41 -49.50 6.83
CA TYR A 41 10.35 -48.75 6.14
C TYR A 41 9.31 -49.68 5.52
N VAL A 42 8.07 -49.58 6.03
CA VAL A 42 6.88 -50.23 5.45
C VAL A 42 5.88 -49.11 5.09
N GLU A 43 5.62 -48.90 3.80
CA GLU A 43 4.80 -47.81 3.28
C GLU A 43 3.45 -47.70 3.99
N LYS A 44 2.72 -48.81 4.12
CA LYS A 44 1.41 -48.86 4.77
C LYS A 44 1.44 -48.41 6.24
N ASP A 45 2.46 -48.80 6.97
CA ASP A 45 2.60 -48.47 8.38
C ASP A 45 2.99 -47.01 8.55
N TYR A 46 3.86 -46.52 7.65
CA TYR A 46 4.20 -45.11 7.60
C TYR A 46 3.00 -44.24 7.27
N GLN A 47 2.19 -44.58 6.25
CA GLN A 47 0.96 -43.85 5.92
C GLN A 47 0.00 -43.76 7.12
N GLN A 48 -0.17 -44.85 7.87
CA GLN A 48 -0.99 -44.86 9.08
C GLN A 48 -0.43 -43.92 10.17
N HIS A 49 0.90 -43.91 10.32
CA HIS A 49 1.57 -43.02 11.29
C HIS A 49 1.39 -41.55 10.88
N LEU A 50 1.66 -41.20 9.61
CA LEU A 50 1.50 -39.86 9.07
C LEU A 50 0.07 -39.36 9.24
N MET A 51 -0.94 -40.20 8.93
CA MET A 51 -2.34 -39.80 9.09
C MET A 51 -2.66 -39.45 10.55
N LYS A 52 -2.17 -40.21 11.53
CA LYS A 52 -2.34 -39.87 12.95
C LYS A 52 -1.69 -38.56 13.33
N SER A 53 -0.49 -38.30 12.78
CA SER A 53 0.23 -37.04 13.02
C SER A 53 -0.54 -35.86 12.44
N ILE A 54 -1.05 -35.97 11.20
CA ILE A 54 -1.84 -34.92 10.53
C ILE A 54 -3.18 -34.69 11.27
N ASP A 55 -3.88 -35.75 11.66
CA ASP A 55 -5.16 -35.65 12.38
C ASP A 55 -5.02 -34.93 13.73
N SER A 56 -3.84 -34.96 14.35
CA SER A 56 -3.55 -34.26 15.61
C SER A 56 -3.29 -32.77 15.48
N LEU A 57 -3.03 -32.26 14.26
CA LEU A 57 -2.68 -30.85 14.03
C LEU A 57 -3.89 -29.94 14.24
N SER A 58 -3.61 -28.73 14.74
CA SER A 58 -4.56 -27.61 14.85
C SER A 58 -4.17 -26.46 13.93
N ASP A 59 -5.02 -25.44 13.82
CA ASP A 59 -4.69 -24.23 13.04
C ASP A 59 -3.54 -23.42 13.65
N ASN A 60 -3.17 -23.68 14.90
CA ASN A 60 -1.95 -23.12 15.49
C ASN A 60 -0.67 -23.80 14.95
N ASP A 61 -0.76 -25.08 14.60
CA ASP A 61 0.35 -25.86 14.07
C ASP A 61 0.46 -25.71 12.55
N LEU A 62 -0.67 -25.66 11.86
CA LEU A 62 -0.77 -25.63 10.41
C LEU A 62 -2.01 -24.82 9.95
N ILE A 63 -1.79 -23.74 9.21
CA ILE A 63 -2.91 -22.98 8.63
C ILE A 63 -3.78 -23.87 7.73
N PHE A 64 -5.10 -23.72 7.86
CA PHE A 64 -6.09 -24.56 7.16
C PHE A 64 -5.98 -26.06 7.50
N SER A 65 -5.65 -26.39 8.75
CA SER A 65 -5.42 -27.76 9.20
C SER A 65 -6.55 -28.72 8.80
N GLU A 66 -7.82 -28.31 8.92
CA GLU A 66 -8.98 -29.16 8.57
C GLU A 66 -9.02 -29.49 7.06
N TRP A 67 -8.68 -28.52 6.19
CA TRP A 67 -8.65 -28.77 4.73
C TRP A 67 -7.46 -29.67 4.34
N VAL A 68 -6.35 -29.56 5.05
CA VAL A 68 -5.20 -30.45 4.88
C VAL A 68 -5.55 -31.88 5.32
N LYS A 69 -6.18 -32.06 6.49
CA LYS A 69 -6.66 -33.36 6.97
C LYS A 69 -7.57 -34.02 5.93
N GLU A 70 -8.55 -33.28 5.43
CA GLU A 70 -9.47 -33.78 4.41
C GLU A 70 -8.74 -34.19 3.12
N TYR A 71 -7.75 -33.39 2.66
CA TYR A 71 -6.93 -33.75 1.51
C TYR A 71 -6.20 -35.09 1.70
N TYR A 72 -5.53 -35.29 2.85
CA TYR A 72 -4.79 -36.52 3.12
C TYR A 72 -5.71 -37.71 3.38
N GLN A 73 -6.89 -37.53 3.95
CA GLN A 73 -7.89 -38.58 4.08
C GLN A 73 -8.37 -39.11 2.72
N GLN A 74 -8.48 -38.22 1.72
CA GLN A 74 -8.88 -38.58 0.36
C GLN A 74 -7.74 -39.21 -0.43
N ASN A 75 -6.52 -38.66 -0.35
CA ASN A 75 -5.38 -39.05 -1.21
C ASN A 75 -4.45 -40.08 -0.56
N LYS A 76 -4.32 -40.12 0.78
CA LYS A 76 -3.56 -41.08 1.58
C LYS A 76 -2.05 -41.19 1.32
N GLU A 77 -1.54 -40.62 0.23
CA GLU A 77 -0.14 -40.70 -0.15
C GLU A 77 0.62 -39.45 0.32
N PRO A 78 1.79 -39.65 0.95
CA PRO A 78 2.70 -38.53 1.24
C PRO A 78 3.15 -37.88 -0.06
N ILE A 79 3.54 -36.61 0.00
CA ILE A 79 4.00 -35.85 -1.16
C ILE A 79 5.53 -35.86 -1.24
N TRP A 80 6.18 -35.44 -0.17
CA TRP A 80 7.65 -35.31 -0.13
C TRP A 80 8.35 -36.50 0.48
N THR A 81 7.59 -37.39 1.11
CA THR A 81 8.12 -38.59 1.80
C THR A 81 7.52 -39.89 1.29
N ALA A 82 6.94 -39.90 0.11
CA ALA A 82 6.45 -41.11 -0.58
C ALA A 82 7.59 -42.07 -0.89
N ASN A 83 7.45 -43.35 -0.50
CA ASN A 83 8.51 -44.36 -0.61
C ASN A 83 9.84 -43.95 0.07
N GLY A 84 9.78 -43.20 1.15
CA GLY A 84 10.89 -42.52 1.82
C GLY A 84 11.01 -41.06 1.42
N LEU A 85 12.18 -40.43 1.64
CA LEU A 85 12.38 -39.01 1.34
C LEU A 85 12.56 -38.77 -0.17
N GLN A 86 11.77 -37.88 -0.74
CA GLN A 86 11.90 -37.42 -2.14
C GLN A 86 12.92 -36.26 -2.23
N GLU A 87 14.23 -36.57 -2.00
CA GLU A 87 15.28 -35.54 -1.83
C GLU A 87 15.31 -34.49 -2.94
N LYS A 88 15.22 -34.91 -4.20
CA LYS A 88 15.26 -33.98 -5.35
C LYS A 88 14.07 -33.02 -5.34
N LEU A 89 12.88 -33.52 -4.98
CA LEU A 89 11.68 -32.71 -4.89
C LEU A 89 11.80 -31.73 -3.72
N VAL A 90 12.25 -32.20 -2.55
CA VAL A 90 12.44 -31.31 -1.40
C VAL A 90 13.47 -30.22 -1.70
N GLU A 91 14.63 -30.56 -2.32
CA GLU A 91 15.64 -29.57 -2.68
C GLU A 91 15.11 -28.52 -3.66
N GLU A 92 14.29 -28.90 -4.65
CA GLU A 92 13.65 -27.93 -5.56
C GLU A 92 12.78 -26.90 -4.81
N TYR A 93 12.07 -27.33 -3.76
CA TYR A 93 11.27 -26.43 -2.91
C TYR A 93 12.14 -25.57 -1.99
N LEU A 94 13.18 -26.15 -1.38
CA LEU A 94 14.10 -25.41 -0.53
C LEU A 94 14.86 -24.33 -1.33
N GLU A 95 15.21 -24.61 -2.58
CA GLU A 95 15.76 -23.61 -3.50
C GLU A 95 14.75 -22.49 -3.80
N LEU A 96 13.47 -22.82 -4.05
CA LEU A 96 12.45 -21.81 -4.23
C LEU A 96 12.30 -20.92 -2.99
N TYR A 97 12.35 -21.49 -1.80
CA TYR A 97 12.18 -20.74 -0.54
C TYR A 97 13.39 -19.86 -0.22
N SER A 98 14.62 -20.25 -0.61
CA SER A 98 15.83 -19.43 -0.43
C SER A 98 15.78 -18.10 -1.19
N HIS A 99 14.93 -18.01 -2.24
CA HIS A 99 14.68 -16.78 -2.98
C HIS A 99 13.55 -15.89 -2.41
N ALA A 100 13.05 -16.21 -1.20
CA ALA A 100 11.94 -15.46 -0.58
C ALA A 100 12.25 -13.96 -0.39
N GLU A 101 13.50 -13.60 -0.08
CA GLU A 101 13.91 -12.21 0.08
C GLU A 101 13.71 -11.37 -1.20
N GLU A 102 13.81 -11.96 -2.39
CA GLU A 102 13.50 -11.27 -3.65
C GLU A 102 12.03 -10.83 -3.75
N HIS A 103 11.16 -11.47 -2.96
CA HIS A 103 9.76 -11.16 -2.80
C HIS A 103 9.45 -10.33 -1.54
N GLY A 104 10.48 -9.85 -0.82
CA GLY A 104 10.35 -9.08 0.41
C GLY A 104 9.84 -9.90 1.59
N LEU A 105 10.18 -11.19 1.65
CA LEU A 105 9.80 -12.13 2.70
C LEU A 105 11.05 -12.72 3.33
N PRO A 106 11.13 -12.84 4.67
CA PRO A 106 12.24 -13.53 5.31
C PRO A 106 12.34 -15.00 4.86
N GLU A 107 13.54 -15.49 4.59
CA GLU A 107 13.76 -16.89 4.20
C GLU A 107 13.26 -17.85 5.29
N GLU A 108 13.47 -17.50 6.55
CA GLU A 108 13.06 -18.29 7.71
C GLU A 108 11.54 -18.52 7.78
N MET A 109 10.75 -17.70 7.11
CA MET A 109 9.28 -17.79 7.09
C MET A 109 8.79 -19.16 6.59
N PHE A 110 9.56 -19.80 5.72
CA PHE A 110 9.20 -21.09 5.12
C PHE A 110 9.92 -22.28 5.76
N GLY A 111 10.69 -22.08 6.82
CA GLY A 111 11.31 -23.14 7.62
C GLY A 111 12.34 -23.99 6.86
N GLY A 112 12.91 -23.48 5.76
CA GLY A 112 13.84 -24.23 4.90
C GLY A 112 15.06 -24.77 5.65
N GLU A 113 15.68 -23.97 6.53
CA GLU A 113 16.81 -24.41 7.34
C GLU A 113 16.45 -25.56 8.29
N THR A 114 15.24 -25.50 8.87
CA THR A 114 14.75 -26.58 9.74
C THR A 114 14.56 -27.89 8.97
N VAL A 115 13.95 -27.81 7.79
CA VAL A 115 13.79 -29.00 6.93
C VAL A 115 15.16 -29.58 6.60
N ARG A 116 16.18 -28.75 6.25
CA ARG A 116 17.55 -29.23 6.01
C ARG A 116 18.16 -29.95 7.22
N LYS A 117 17.97 -29.40 8.44
CA LYS A 117 18.44 -30.07 9.69
C LYS A 117 17.77 -31.42 9.91
N TYR A 118 16.46 -31.54 9.69
CA TYR A 118 15.74 -32.81 9.79
C TYR A 118 16.26 -33.84 8.76
N ILE A 119 16.51 -33.42 7.53
CA ILE A 119 17.07 -34.27 6.48
C ILE A 119 18.48 -34.75 6.84
N GLU A 120 19.34 -33.85 7.36
CA GLU A 120 20.67 -34.22 7.84
C GLU A 120 20.63 -35.24 8.96
N GLN A 121 19.69 -35.09 9.91
CA GLN A 121 19.49 -36.07 10.99
C GLN A 121 19.03 -37.43 10.46
N LEU A 122 18.13 -37.45 9.46
CA LEU A 122 17.74 -38.68 8.76
C LEU A 122 18.96 -39.34 8.10
N LYS A 123 19.83 -38.58 7.45
CA LYS A 123 21.02 -39.07 6.73
C LYS A 123 22.12 -39.59 7.66
N LYS A 124 22.25 -39.06 8.89
CA LYS A 124 23.24 -39.51 9.88
C LYS A 124 22.98 -40.91 10.42
N GLY A 125 21.81 -41.48 10.19
CA GLY A 125 21.53 -42.87 10.45
C GLY A 125 21.31 -43.27 11.92
N ASP A 126 21.21 -42.32 12.86
CA ASP A 126 20.92 -42.56 14.26
C ASP A 126 19.41 -42.88 14.49
N ILE A 127 18.90 -43.85 13.73
CA ILE A 127 17.49 -44.28 13.82
C ILE A 127 17.45 -45.65 14.43
N GLY A 128 16.91 -45.72 15.66
CA GLY A 128 16.86 -46.93 16.45
C GLY A 128 15.62 -47.80 16.25
N SER A 129 14.59 -47.30 15.55
CA SER A 129 13.35 -48.02 15.32
C SER A 129 12.56 -47.53 14.13
N ALA A 130 11.65 -48.34 13.59
CA ALA A 130 10.71 -47.94 12.53
C ALA A 130 9.81 -46.78 12.98
N GLU A 131 9.37 -46.77 14.25
CA GLU A 131 8.54 -45.71 14.80
C GLU A 131 9.26 -44.35 14.79
N GLU A 132 10.55 -44.31 15.13
CA GLU A 132 11.37 -43.10 15.07
C GLU A 132 11.57 -42.63 13.62
N LEU A 133 11.80 -43.56 12.69
CA LEU A 133 11.87 -43.23 11.26
C LEU A 133 10.56 -42.59 10.78
N TYR A 134 9.42 -43.19 11.10
CA TYR A 134 8.11 -42.70 10.69
C TYR A 134 7.80 -41.31 11.28
N ARG A 135 8.14 -41.07 12.53
CA ARG A 135 8.01 -39.78 13.17
C ARG A 135 8.82 -38.72 12.45
N ARG A 136 10.12 -38.94 12.17
CA ARG A 136 11.00 -38.00 11.51
C ARG A 136 10.55 -37.70 10.05
N LEU A 137 10.10 -38.72 9.32
CA LEU A 137 9.54 -38.54 7.98
C LEU A 137 8.23 -37.72 8.03
N SER A 138 7.36 -37.99 9.02
CA SER A 138 6.13 -37.22 9.22
C SER A 138 6.43 -35.76 9.56
N ASP A 139 7.45 -35.49 10.37
CA ASP A 139 7.88 -34.14 10.69
C ASP A 139 8.32 -33.39 9.42
N VAL A 140 9.13 -34.03 8.54
CA VAL A 140 9.52 -33.42 7.24
C VAL A 140 8.32 -33.18 6.33
N GLU A 141 7.40 -34.16 6.22
CA GLU A 141 6.18 -34.01 5.40
C GLU A 141 5.34 -32.82 5.87
N ILE A 142 5.08 -32.72 7.17
CA ILE A 142 4.26 -31.66 7.78
C ILE A 142 4.93 -30.28 7.59
N LEU A 143 6.25 -30.19 7.79
CA LEU A 143 6.99 -28.92 7.55
C LEU A 143 6.91 -28.50 6.09
N MET A 144 7.03 -29.43 5.15
CA MET A 144 6.92 -29.15 3.71
C MET A 144 5.50 -28.77 3.32
N VAL A 145 4.46 -29.44 3.86
CA VAL A 145 3.05 -29.06 3.69
C VAL A 145 2.82 -27.63 4.17
N ARG A 146 3.30 -27.32 5.37
CA ARG A 146 3.19 -25.98 5.96
C ARG A 146 3.84 -24.91 5.07
N ALA A 147 5.09 -25.15 4.65
CA ALA A 147 5.83 -24.23 3.80
C ALA A 147 5.15 -24.04 2.45
N ASN A 148 4.69 -25.11 1.81
CA ASN A 148 4.00 -25.08 0.52
C ASN A 148 2.72 -24.25 0.57
N ILE A 149 1.85 -24.50 1.56
CA ILE A 149 0.59 -23.77 1.71
C ILE A 149 0.84 -22.31 2.09
N LEU A 150 1.79 -22.05 3.00
CA LEU A 150 2.15 -20.69 3.39
C LEU A 150 2.70 -19.90 2.22
N TYR A 151 3.57 -20.50 1.39
CA TYR A 151 4.10 -19.86 0.18
C TYR A 151 2.98 -19.59 -0.83
N ALA A 152 2.15 -20.59 -1.15
CA ALA A 152 1.04 -20.45 -2.08
C ALA A 152 0.09 -19.31 -1.63
N LYS A 153 -0.34 -19.35 -0.35
CA LYS A 153 -1.19 -18.32 0.25
C LYS A 153 -0.54 -16.94 0.20
N THR A 154 0.74 -16.85 0.54
CA THR A 154 1.47 -15.58 0.58
C THR A 154 1.61 -14.96 -0.79
N MET A 155 1.97 -15.75 -1.81
CA MET A 155 2.12 -15.23 -3.18
C MET A 155 0.78 -14.79 -3.79
N GLN A 156 -0.30 -15.50 -3.53
CA GLN A 156 -1.60 -15.22 -4.12
C GLN A 156 -2.42 -14.18 -3.33
N TYR A 157 -2.34 -14.16 -1.99
CA TYR A 157 -3.24 -13.37 -1.13
C TYR A 157 -2.50 -12.46 -0.13
N GLY A 158 -1.17 -12.54 -0.08
CA GLY A 158 -0.33 -11.85 0.90
C GLY A 158 -0.11 -12.65 2.19
N ALA A 159 0.95 -12.28 2.90
CA ALA A 159 1.33 -12.88 4.18
C ALA A 159 0.43 -12.41 5.32
N THR A 160 0.04 -11.14 5.29
CA THR A 160 -0.60 -10.42 6.41
C THR A 160 -2.09 -10.20 6.19
N ASP A 161 -2.83 -9.94 7.29
CA ASP A 161 -4.21 -9.43 7.22
C ASP A 161 -4.19 -7.90 6.98
N PRO A 162 -4.66 -7.42 5.80
CA PRO A 162 -4.68 -6.00 5.50
C PRO A 162 -5.44 -5.16 6.51
N LYS A 163 -6.50 -5.69 7.12
CA LYS A 163 -7.30 -4.96 8.11
C LYS A 163 -6.51 -4.75 9.40
N GLU A 164 -5.81 -5.78 9.86
CA GLU A 164 -4.98 -5.73 11.05
C GLU A 164 -3.82 -4.74 10.87
N VAL A 165 -2.97 -4.95 9.84
CA VAL A 165 -1.76 -4.13 9.63
C VAL A 165 -2.07 -2.67 9.28
N ASN A 166 -3.27 -2.37 8.78
CA ASN A 166 -3.74 -1.00 8.60
C ASN A 166 -4.46 -0.42 9.83
N GLY A 167 -4.37 -1.10 10.98
CA GLY A 167 -4.91 -0.63 12.26
C GLY A 167 -6.43 -0.46 12.25
N GLY A 168 -7.15 -1.27 11.49
CA GLY A 168 -8.60 -1.25 11.34
C GLY A 168 -9.13 -0.25 10.29
N LYS A 169 -8.29 0.54 9.64
CA LYS A 169 -8.69 1.52 8.59
C LYS A 169 -8.62 0.96 7.16
N TRP A 170 -8.90 -0.34 7.00
CA TRP A 170 -9.00 -1.04 5.74
C TRP A 170 -10.46 -1.43 5.45
N LEU A 171 -11.05 -0.89 4.39
CA LEU A 171 -12.45 -1.06 4.02
C LEU A 171 -12.61 -1.66 2.60
N TYR A 172 -11.57 -2.26 2.06
CA TYR A 172 -11.67 -3.05 0.84
C TYR A 172 -12.27 -4.43 1.17
N GLU A 173 -13.09 -4.94 0.28
CA GLU A 173 -13.50 -6.34 0.30
C GLU A 173 -12.38 -7.20 -0.25
N MET A 174 -12.01 -8.24 0.51
CA MET A 174 -10.96 -9.18 0.13
C MET A 174 -11.56 -10.39 -0.57
N ASP A 175 -10.80 -10.98 -1.49
CA ASP A 175 -11.10 -12.29 -2.01
C ASP A 175 -10.88 -13.34 -0.92
N THR A 176 -11.74 -14.38 -0.91
CA THR A 176 -11.66 -15.47 0.07
C THR A 176 -10.80 -16.61 -0.44
N ILE A 177 -9.97 -17.16 0.43
CA ILE A 177 -9.23 -18.40 0.14
C ILE A 177 -10.23 -19.56 0.18
N SER A 178 -10.20 -20.44 -0.82
CA SER A 178 -11.08 -21.62 -0.87
C SER A 178 -10.32 -22.90 -0.51
N GLN A 179 -11.06 -23.91 -0.09
CA GLN A 179 -10.52 -25.24 0.12
C GLN A 179 -9.89 -25.83 -1.14
N GLU A 180 -10.49 -25.56 -2.31
CA GLU A 180 -9.96 -25.97 -3.61
C GLU A 180 -8.57 -25.39 -3.90
N PHE A 181 -8.32 -24.14 -3.47
CA PHE A 181 -7.00 -23.53 -3.60
C PHE A 181 -5.96 -24.30 -2.81
N VAL A 182 -6.25 -24.66 -1.55
CA VAL A 182 -5.34 -25.44 -0.69
C VAL A 182 -5.15 -26.85 -1.25
N ALA A 183 -6.22 -27.52 -1.63
CA ALA A 183 -6.16 -28.85 -2.24
C ALA A 183 -5.32 -28.87 -3.51
N LYS A 184 -5.46 -27.86 -4.39
CA LYS A 184 -4.67 -27.72 -5.61
C LYS A 184 -3.19 -27.49 -5.32
N ALA A 185 -2.86 -26.66 -4.33
CA ALA A 185 -1.47 -26.42 -3.93
C ALA A 185 -0.78 -27.71 -3.48
N LEU A 186 -1.49 -28.59 -2.78
CA LEU A 186 -0.99 -29.90 -2.38
C LEU A 186 -0.94 -30.89 -3.55
N GLN A 187 -1.98 -30.96 -4.36
CA GLN A 187 -2.05 -31.87 -5.51
C GLN A 187 -0.94 -31.61 -6.54
N GLU A 188 -0.62 -30.35 -6.79
CA GLU A 188 0.44 -29.99 -7.74
C GLU A 188 1.85 -30.13 -7.14
N ALA A 189 1.97 -30.25 -5.82
CA ALA A 189 3.25 -30.26 -5.14
C ALA A 189 4.14 -31.45 -5.51
N SER A 190 3.58 -32.63 -5.79
CA SER A 190 4.33 -33.80 -6.23
C SER A 190 4.96 -33.65 -7.62
N LYS A 191 4.53 -32.63 -8.40
CA LYS A 191 5.01 -32.34 -9.75
C LYS A 191 6.15 -31.29 -9.77
N GLY A 192 6.57 -30.79 -8.61
CA GLY A 192 7.57 -29.74 -8.45
C GLY A 192 7.00 -28.34 -8.23
N THR A 193 7.85 -27.31 -8.31
CA THR A 193 7.54 -25.94 -7.90
C THR A 193 6.77 -25.09 -8.92
N ALA A 194 6.48 -25.62 -10.12
CA ALA A 194 5.90 -24.87 -11.22
C ALA A 194 4.57 -24.17 -10.83
N HIS A 195 3.72 -24.86 -10.05
CA HIS A 195 2.47 -24.28 -9.59
C HIS A 195 2.72 -23.08 -8.65
N LEU A 196 3.61 -23.21 -7.67
CA LEU A 196 3.95 -22.11 -6.74
C LEU A 196 4.53 -20.90 -7.50
N LYS A 197 5.40 -21.13 -8.47
CA LYS A 197 5.95 -20.07 -9.33
C LYS A 197 4.84 -19.35 -10.12
N SER A 198 3.81 -20.08 -10.56
CA SER A 198 2.68 -19.49 -11.28
C SER A 198 1.78 -18.60 -10.41
N LEU A 199 1.85 -18.71 -9.09
CA LEU A 199 1.11 -17.86 -8.13
C LEU A 199 1.82 -16.54 -7.83
N GLN A 200 3.08 -16.40 -8.23
CA GLN A 200 3.82 -15.14 -8.04
C GLN A 200 3.14 -14.03 -8.85
N PRO A 201 2.98 -12.81 -8.29
CA PRO A 201 2.37 -11.71 -9.01
C PRO A 201 3.16 -11.33 -10.28
N THR A 202 2.44 -11.13 -11.38
CA THR A 202 3.02 -10.80 -12.70
C THR A 202 2.68 -9.38 -13.17
N ASP A 203 2.00 -8.59 -12.34
CA ASP A 203 1.70 -7.21 -12.67
C ASP A 203 2.98 -6.35 -12.75
N THR A 204 2.93 -5.32 -13.58
CA THR A 204 4.10 -4.49 -13.90
C THR A 204 4.68 -3.76 -12.68
N VAL A 205 3.81 -3.40 -11.71
CA VAL A 205 4.24 -2.72 -10.48
C VAL A 205 5.04 -3.69 -9.61
N TYR A 206 4.50 -4.89 -9.37
CA TYR A 206 5.19 -5.91 -8.57
C TYR A 206 6.54 -6.29 -9.17
N LEU A 207 6.58 -6.54 -10.48
CA LEU A 207 7.83 -6.91 -11.19
C LEU A 207 8.90 -5.81 -11.11
N ALA A 208 8.48 -4.54 -11.20
CA ALA A 208 9.41 -3.43 -11.04
C ALA A 208 9.92 -3.29 -9.59
N LEU A 209 9.06 -3.49 -8.59
CA LEU A 209 9.48 -3.53 -7.18
C LEU A 209 10.42 -4.72 -6.91
N ALA A 210 10.16 -5.90 -7.48
CA ALA A 210 11.02 -7.07 -7.35
C ALA A 210 12.41 -6.86 -8.00
N LYS A 211 12.45 -6.17 -9.15
CA LYS A 211 13.71 -5.77 -9.77
C LYS A 211 14.52 -4.81 -8.87
N GLU A 212 13.82 -3.84 -8.29
CA GLU A 212 14.44 -2.88 -7.38
C GLU A 212 14.87 -3.56 -6.07
N MET A 213 14.11 -4.55 -5.58
CA MET A 213 14.45 -5.38 -4.42
C MET A 213 15.78 -6.09 -4.62
N ARG A 214 15.95 -6.82 -5.73
CA ARG A 214 17.22 -7.51 -6.06
C ARG A 214 18.41 -6.56 -6.02
N LYS A 215 18.27 -5.37 -6.64
CA LYS A 215 19.32 -4.33 -6.58
C LYS A 215 19.72 -3.99 -5.14
N PHE A 216 18.77 -3.80 -4.23
CA PHE A 216 19.11 -3.45 -2.85
C PHE A 216 19.58 -4.65 -2.02
N LEU A 217 19.18 -5.88 -2.34
CA LEU A 217 19.75 -7.08 -1.75
C LEU A 217 21.25 -7.18 -2.10
N ASP A 218 21.61 -6.98 -3.37
CA ASP A 218 23.02 -6.93 -3.80
C ASP A 218 23.79 -5.82 -3.06
N LEU A 219 23.22 -4.61 -2.99
CA LEU A 219 23.83 -3.46 -2.33
C LEU A 219 23.93 -3.62 -0.80
N ARG A 220 23.12 -4.45 -0.15
CA ARG A 220 23.21 -4.74 1.28
C ARG A 220 24.56 -5.35 1.68
N GLU A 221 25.15 -6.14 0.79
CA GLU A 221 26.43 -6.81 0.98
C GLU A 221 27.63 -5.88 0.66
N GLU A 222 27.37 -4.70 0.06
CA GLU A 222 28.41 -3.73 -0.26
C GLU A 222 28.71 -2.76 0.90
N LYS A 223 29.89 -2.15 0.84
CA LYS A 223 30.26 -1.08 1.77
C LYS A 223 29.37 0.14 1.57
N TRP A 224 28.68 0.57 2.63
CA TRP A 224 27.75 1.69 2.63
C TRP A 224 28.18 2.77 3.61
N ASP A 225 29.13 3.63 3.20
CA ASP A 225 29.65 4.70 4.04
C ASP A 225 28.69 5.89 4.11
N THR A 226 28.57 6.52 5.26
CA THR A 226 27.80 7.74 5.42
C THR A 226 28.52 8.92 4.76
N ILE A 227 27.82 9.62 3.87
CA ILE A 227 28.32 10.85 3.24
C ILE A 227 28.09 12.00 4.22
N PRO A 228 29.15 12.69 4.71
CA PRO A 228 29.00 13.81 5.62
C PRO A 228 28.31 14.99 4.91
N PHE A 229 27.51 15.75 5.66
CA PHE A 229 26.87 16.94 5.12
C PHE A 229 27.89 18.04 4.78
N PHE A 230 27.74 18.63 3.60
CA PHE A 230 28.40 19.85 3.17
C PHE A 230 27.48 20.67 2.28
N SER A 231 27.62 21.99 2.30
CA SER A 231 26.87 22.89 1.41
C SER A 231 27.64 23.11 0.12
N ALA A 232 26.95 23.02 -1.03
CA ALA A 232 27.50 23.35 -2.34
C ALA A 232 26.39 23.85 -3.28
N ASP A 233 26.74 24.78 -4.15
CA ASP A 233 25.90 25.25 -5.25
C ASP A 233 26.31 24.58 -6.57
N SER A 234 25.36 24.47 -7.49
CA SER A 234 25.61 23.97 -8.84
C SER A 234 26.76 24.72 -9.52
N GLY A 235 27.73 23.98 -10.04
CA GLY A 235 28.93 24.51 -10.69
C GLY A 235 30.14 24.69 -9.78
N GLN A 236 29.99 24.56 -8.48
CA GLN A 236 31.11 24.65 -7.54
C GLN A 236 31.95 23.37 -7.52
N CYS A 237 33.26 23.54 -7.31
CA CYS A 237 34.19 22.47 -6.96
C CYS A 237 34.33 22.46 -5.43
N VAL A 238 33.85 21.41 -4.79
CA VAL A 238 33.84 21.27 -3.32
C VAL A 238 34.31 19.87 -2.96
N ARG A 239 35.22 19.77 -2.02
CA ARG A 239 35.69 18.48 -1.50
C ARG A 239 34.55 17.57 -1.09
N ASN A 240 34.68 16.29 -1.42
CA ASN A 240 33.71 15.22 -1.14
C ASN A 240 32.46 15.19 -2.06
N VAL A 241 32.33 16.05 -3.08
CA VAL A 241 31.22 15.96 -4.07
C VAL A 241 31.27 14.64 -4.83
N HIS A 242 32.48 14.08 -5.06
CA HIS A 242 32.65 12.77 -5.70
C HIS A 242 31.90 11.65 -4.96
N LEU A 243 31.79 11.69 -3.62
CA LEU A 243 31.03 10.70 -2.83
C LEU A 243 29.55 10.64 -3.19
N ILE A 244 28.95 11.79 -3.57
CA ILE A 244 27.57 11.84 -4.06
C ILE A 244 27.48 11.12 -5.42
N GLY A 245 28.47 11.36 -6.30
CA GLY A 245 28.55 10.68 -7.59
C GLY A 245 28.69 9.16 -7.46
N GLU A 246 29.55 8.69 -6.56
CA GLU A 246 29.73 7.28 -6.23
C GLU A 246 28.44 6.67 -5.69
N ARG A 247 27.74 7.34 -4.75
CA ARG A 247 26.46 6.90 -4.23
C ARG A 247 25.38 6.81 -5.32
N LEU A 248 25.30 7.78 -6.22
CA LEU A 248 24.34 7.74 -7.34
C LEU A 248 24.68 6.65 -8.37
N LEU A 249 25.97 6.29 -8.53
CA LEU A 249 26.39 5.11 -9.31
C LEU A 249 25.91 3.81 -8.66
N GLN A 250 26.17 3.61 -7.35
CA GLN A 250 25.65 2.47 -6.58
C GLN A 250 24.12 2.35 -6.71
N LEU A 251 23.40 3.46 -6.56
CA LEU A 251 21.95 3.52 -6.69
C LEU A 251 21.44 3.41 -8.14
N GLN A 252 22.34 3.34 -9.14
CA GLN A 252 21.99 3.35 -10.57
C GLN A 252 21.16 4.57 -11.01
N GLU A 253 21.30 5.69 -10.29
CA GLU A 253 20.60 6.96 -10.57
C GLU A 253 21.36 7.86 -11.56
N ILE A 254 22.57 7.46 -11.95
CA ILE A 254 23.42 8.11 -12.96
C ILE A 254 24.05 7.03 -13.84
N SER A 255 24.42 7.41 -15.09
CA SER A 255 25.04 6.47 -16.03
C SER A 255 26.31 5.84 -15.48
N SER A 256 26.50 4.54 -15.72
CA SER A 256 27.72 3.82 -15.37
C SER A 256 28.99 4.37 -16.03
N SER A 257 28.85 5.18 -17.09
CA SER A 257 29.96 5.88 -17.74
C SER A 257 30.38 7.17 -17.00
N TYR A 258 29.63 7.57 -15.95
CA TYR A 258 29.97 8.75 -15.16
C TYR A 258 31.23 8.51 -14.32
N THR A 259 32.17 9.44 -14.37
CA THR A 259 33.37 9.42 -13.50
C THR A 259 33.18 10.42 -12.37
N PRO A 260 33.16 9.98 -11.09
CA PRO A 260 33.02 10.86 -9.95
C PRO A 260 34.12 11.93 -9.88
N SER A 261 33.75 13.15 -9.54
CA SER A 261 34.67 14.27 -9.37
C SER A 261 34.15 15.23 -8.29
N ASP A 262 35.00 16.11 -7.80
CA ASP A 262 34.65 17.11 -6.78
C ASP A 262 33.91 18.33 -7.37
N THR A 263 33.40 18.22 -8.59
CA THR A 263 32.63 19.30 -9.24
C THR A 263 31.13 18.96 -9.28
N LEU A 264 30.31 19.82 -8.69
CA LEU A 264 28.84 19.73 -8.78
C LEU A 264 28.38 20.23 -10.17
N GLY A 265 28.76 19.46 -11.20
CA GLY A 265 28.67 19.87 -12.60
C GLY A 265 27.35 19.60 -13.29
N LYS A 266 27.35 19.81 -14.63
CA LYS A 266 26.20 19.70 -15.51
C LYS A 266 25.58 18.28 -15.62
N VAL A 267 26.32 17.22 -15.25
CA VAL A 267 25.84 15.84 -15.25
C VAL A 267 25.30 15.46 -13.87
N LEU A 268 26.05 15.79 -12.80
CA LEU A 268 25.71 15.37 -11.45
C LEU A 268 24.47 16.07 -10.88
N MET A 269 24.35 17.40 -11.08
CA MET A 269 23.21 18.14 -10.52
C MET A 269 21.84 17.73 -11.10
N PRO A 270 21.66 17.49 -12.39
CA PRO A 270 20.44 16.90 -12.93
C PRO A 270 20.15 15.50 -12.37
N ALA A 271 21.16 14.65 -12.18
CA ALA A 271 20.99 13.33 -11.57
C ALA A 271 20.51 13.44 -10.11
N ILE A 272 21.10 14.34 -9.33
CA ILE A 272 20.64 14.64 -7.96
C ILE A 272 19.17 15.11 -7.98
N ASN A 273 18.78 15.96 -8.94
CA ASN A 273 17.41 16.44 -9.01
C ASN A 273 16.42 15.35 -9.44
N ARG A 274 16.78 14.39 -10.31
CA ARG A 274 15.97 13.18 -10.56
C ARG A 274 15.83 12.34 -9.30
N PHE A 275 16.94 12.05 -8.62
CA PHE A 275 16.97 11.35 -7.33
C PHE A 275 16.03 12.01 -6.30
N ARG A 276 16.04 13.35 -6.22
CA ARG A 276 15.15 14.13 -5.34
C ARG A 276 13.68 13.94 -5.72
N VAL A 277 13.35 14.07 -7.00
CA VAL A 277 11.96 13.92 -7.50
C VAL A 277 11.42 12.53 -7.15
N ASN A 278 12.22 11.48 -7.35
CA ASN A 278 11.84 10.11 -7.03
C ASN A 278 11.58 9.92 -5.52
N ARG A 279 12.07 10.82 -4.66
CA ARG A 279 11.91 10.79 -3.19
C ARG A 279 11.08 11.96 -2.63
N ALA A 280 10.30 12.62 -3.49
CA ALA A 280 9.48 13.79 -3.15
C ALA A 280 10.27 14.95 -2.49
N ILE A 281 11.57 15.07 -2.80
CA ILE A 281 12.41 16.19 -2.38
C ILE A 281 12.35 17.25 -3.49
N PRO A 282 12.15 18.55 -3.18
CA PRO A 282 12.13 19.59 -4.18
C PRO A 282 13.45 19.69 -4.95
N THR A 283 13.36 19.95 -6.25
CA THR A 283 14.55 20.25 -7.04
C THR A 283 15.19 21.56 -6.56
N SER A 284 16.51 21.62 -6.60
CA SER A 284 17.27 22.77 -6.14
C SER A 284 18.61 22.86 -6.88
N ARG A 285 19.20 24.02 -6.92
CA ARG A 285 20.59 24.22 -7.35
C ARG A 285 21.60 24.05 -6.20
N LYS A 286 21.11 23.94 -4.96
CA LYS A 286 21.92 23.75 -3.75
C LYS A 286 21.73 22.36 -3.19
N LEU A 287 22.78 21.83 -2.57
CA LEU A 287 22.70 20.66 -1.71
C LEU A 287 22.12 21.06 -0.35
N ASP A 288 21.23 20.25 0.19
CA ASP A 288 20.56 20.45 1.47
C ASP A 288 20.62 19.17 2.33
N GLU A 289 20.39 19.30 3.62
CA GLU A 289 20.43 18.19 4.59
C GLU A 289 19.46 17.06 4.22
N GLU A 290 18.31 17.41 3.62
CA GLU A 290 17.31 16.41 3.24
C GLU A 290 17.83 15.51 2.12
N THR A 291 18.54 16.08 1.15
CA THR A 291 19.22 15.32 0.09
C THR A 291 20.25 14.36 0.68
N PHE A 292 21.09 14.84 1.64
CA PHE A 292 22.05 13.97 2.29
C PHE A 292 21.42 12.87 3.12
N ARG A 293 20.32 13.17 3.84
CA ARG A 293 19.55 12.13 4.55
C ARG A 293 19.03 11.06 3.60
N ALA A 294 18.54 11.45 2.43
CA ALA A 294 18.07 10.51 1.43
C ALA A 294 19.21 9.70 0.78
N LEU A 295 20.37 10.32 0.51
CA LEU A 295 21.57 9.64 -0.01
C LEU A 295 22.17 8.65 1.00
N ASN A 296 22.03 8.93 2.29
CA ASN A 296 22.53 8.09 3.38
C ASN A 296 21.55 7.01 3.84
N ARG A 297 20.34 6.96 3.25
CA ARG A 297 19.40 5.89 3.52
C ARG A 297 20.03 4.56 3.13
N THR A 298 20.05 3.62 4.08
CA THR A 298 20.71 2.32 3.90
C THR A 298 19.98 1.40 2.92
N PRO A 299 20.65 0.42 2.29
CA PRO A 299 19.97 -0.59 1.49
C PRO A 299 18.86 -1.32 2.25
N GLN A 300 19.06 -1.64 3.54
CA GLN A 300 18.04 -2.29 4.37
C GLN A 300 16.77 -1.45 4.49
N GLU A 301 16.89 -0.13 4.70
CA GLU A 301 15.72 0.75 4.76
C GLU A 301 14.94 0.81 3.42
N TYR A 302 15.61 0.60 2.28
CA TYR A 302 14.94 0.46 0.97
C TYR A 302 14.28 -0.91 0.84
N ILE A 303 14.95 -1.99 1.25
CA ILE A 303 14.41 -3.35 1.31
C ILE A 303 13.11 -3.37 2.12
N ASP A 304 13.12 -2.76 3.30
CA ASP A 304 11.95 -2.69 4.18
C ASP A 304 10.74 -2.03 3.51
N VAL A 305 10.96 -0.89 2.85
CA VAL A 305 9.88 -0.19 2.12
C VAL A 305 9.39 -1.01 0.94
N LEU A 306 10.29 -1.63 0.18
CA LEU A 306 9.93 -2.49 -0.95
C LEU A 306 9.13 -3.71 -0.49
N ALA A 307 9.58 -4.38 0.57
CA ALA A 307 8.88 -5.52 1.17
C ALA A 307 7.43 -5.18 1.55
N ALA A 308 7.21 -4.06 2.24
CA ALA A 308 5.88 -3.61 2.62
C ALA A 308 5.00 -3.31 1.40
N ASN A 309 5.56 -2.76 0.30
CA ASN A 309 4.78 -2.46 -0.90
C ASN A 309 4.55 -3.69 -1.77
N MET A 310 5.49 -4.63 -1.84
CA MET A 310 5.29 -5.93 -2.48
C MET A 310 4.20 -6.74 -1.76
N GLU A 311 4.14 -6.66 -0.43
CA GLU A 311 3.04 -7.25 0.34
C GLU A 311 1.68 -6.63 -0.06
N ARG A 312 1.59 -5.31 -0.19
CA ARG A 312 0.36 -4.64 -0.67
C ARG A 312 -0.05 -5.07 -2.07
N CYS A 313 0.90 -5.33 -2.97
CA CYS A 313 0.61 -5.83 -4.31
C CYS A 313 0.01 -7.25 -4.28
N ARG A 314 0.35 -8.07 -3.29
CA ARG A 314 -0.18 -9.43 -3.13
C ARG A 314 -1.62 -9.46 -2.59
N TRP A 315 -2.08 -8.41 -1.93
CA TRP A 315 -3.44 -8.39 -1.37
C TRP A 315 -4.50 -8.43 -2.48
N GLN A 316 -5.27 -9.50 -2.52
CA GLN A 316 -6.33 -9.66 -3.51
C GLN A 316 -7.62 -9.00 -3.02
N THR A 317 -8.03 -7.96 -3.71
CA THR A 317 -9.30 -7.27 -3.46
C THR A 317 -10.28 -7.60 -4.58
N ARG A 318 -11.59 -7.66 -4.25
CA ARG A 318 -12.64 -7.92 -5.23
C ARG A 318 -12.70 -6.89 -6.35
N HIS A 319 -12.40 -5.64 -6.01
CA HIS A 319 -12.49 -4.53 -6.95
C HIS A 319 -11.13 -4.27 -7.57
N LYS A 320 -11.04 -4.48 -8.87
CA LYS A 320 -9.83 -4.18 -9.68
C LYS A 320 -10.02 -2.86 -10.41
N LYS A 321 -8.91 -2.18 -10.69
CA LYS A 321 -8.93 -0.97 -11.51
C LYS A 321 -9.24 -1.34 -12.96
N GLY A 322 -10.29 -0.69 -13.49
CA GLY A 322 -10.61 -0.71 -14.92
C GLY A 322 -9.94 0.46 -15.65
N PRO A 323 -10.38 0.80 -16.88
CA PRO A 323 -9.84 1.92 -17.65
C PRO A 323 -10.20 3.29 -17.05
N ASP A 324 -11.32 3.37 -16.32
CA ASP A 324 -11.81 4.60 -15.69
C ASP A 324 -11.77 4.46 -14.17
N PHE A 325 -11.02 5.32 -13.50
CA PHE A 325 -11.00 5.36 -12.03
C PHE A 325 -10.36 6.65 -11.47
N ILE A 326 -10.62 6.91 -10.20
CA ILE A 326 -9.89 7.85 -9.36
C ILE A 326 -9.01 7.04 -8.40
N ALA A 327 -7.70 7.30 -8.39
CA ALA A 327 -6.79 6.76 -7.39
C ALA A 327 -6.24 7.89 -6.51
N VAL A 328 -6.29 7.70 -5.20
CA VAL A 328 -5.68 8.60 -4.21
C VAL A 328 -4.57 7.84 -3.51
N ASN A 329 -3.32 8.21 -3.74
CA ASN A 329 -2.20 7.68 -2.98
C ASN A 329 -1.87 8.62 -1.80
N ILE A 330 -2.19 8.18 -0.57
CA ILE A 330 -2.03 9.00 0.64
C ILE A 330 -0.57 9.40 0.87
N PRO A 331 0.45 8.51 0.83
CA PRO A 331 1.85 8.89 1.03
C PRO A 331 2.40 9.89 -0.01
N ASP A 332 1.89 9.84 -1.24
CA ASP A 332 2.27 10.78 -2.30
C ASP A 332 1.52 12.12 -2.19
N PHE A 333 0.44 12.16 -1.42
CA PHE A 333 -0.48 13.29 -1.35
C PHE A 333 -1.02 13.70 -2.72
N MET A 334 -1.26 12.73 -3.60
CA MET A 334 -1.74 12.94 -4.96
C MET A 334 -3.02 12.14 -5.23
N LEU A 335 -3.83 12.72 -6.10
CA LEU A 335 -4.97 12.10 -6.76
C LEU A 335 -4.68 12.04 -8.25
N GLU A 336 -4.94 10.90 -8.87
CA GLU A 336 -4.93 10.70 -10.32
C GLU A 336 -6.30 10.24 -10.79
N VAL A 337 -6.78 10.82 -11.88
CA VAL A 337 -7.98 10.35 -12.59
C VAL A 337 -7.53 9.75 -13.91
N ARG A 338 -7.99 8.55 -14.19
CA ARG A 338 -7.85 7.92 -15.50
C ARG A 338 -9.18 7.80 -16.18
N CYS A 339 -9.17 8.02 -17.49
CA CYS A 339 -10.28 7.82 -18.39
C CYS A 339 -9.73 7.13 -19.64
N ASP A 340 -10.32 5.99 -20.02
CA ASP A 340 -9.84 5.18 -21.15
C ASP A 340 -8.33 4.87 -21.05
N ASP A 341 -7.87 4.47 -19.86
CA ASP A 341 -6.47 4.21 -19.50
C ASP A 341 -5.51 5.43 -19.60
N ALA A 342 -5.99 6.59 -20.05
CA ALA A 342 -5.19 7.82 -20.09
C ALA A 342 -5.32 8.63 -18.79
N VAL A 343 -4.25 9.33 -18.41
CA VAL A 343 -4.30 10.26 -17.28
C VAL A 343 -5.04 11.54 -17.68
N ALA A 344 -6.29 11.68 -17.20
CA ALA A 344 -7.12 12.85 -17.43
C ALA A 344 -6.82 14.01 -16.47
N LEU A 345 -6.44 13.68 -15.21
CA LEU A 345 -6.16 14.70 -14.19
C LEU A 345 -5.15 14.17 -13.17
N ARG A 346 -4.23 15.04 -12.74
CA ARG A 346 -3.44 14.89 -11.51
C ARG A 346 -3.66 16.08 -10.60
N SER A 347 -3.89 15.82 -9.32
CA SER A 347 -4.17 16.88 -8.33
C SER A 347 -3.50 16.58 -7.01
N LYS A 348 -2.99 17.62 -6.35
CA LYS A 348 -2.57 17.51 -4.94
C LYS A 348 -3.77 17.28 -4.05
N ILE A 349 -3.56 16.52 -2.98
CA ILE A 349 -4.58 16.31 -1.93
C ILE A 349 -4.04 16.67 -0.55
N CYS A 350 -4.96 16.93 0.39
CA CYS A 350 -4.68 16.85 1.82
C CYS A 350 -5.52 15.71 2.41
N CYS A 351 -4.89 14.87 3.20
CA CYS A 351 -5.54 13.73 3.86
C CYS A 351 -5.69 13.95 5.37
N GLY A 352 -6.22 12.96 6.06
CA GLY A 352 -6.38 12.95 7.50
C GLY A 352 -5.05 13.06 8.23
N LYS A 353 -5.05 13.75 9.37
CA LYS A 353 -3.84 13.96 10.16
C LYS A 353 -3.47 12.73 10.97
N TYR A 354 -2.18 12.44 11.01
CA TYR A 354 -1.59 11.51 11.95
C TYR A 354 -1.11 12.30 13.19
N ARG A 355 -1.73 12.02 14.33
CA ARG A 355 -1.33 12.63 15.61
C ARG A 355 -1.66 11.71 16.77
N ARG A 356 -0.66 11.41 17.58
CA ARG A 356 -0.79 10.63 18.82
C ARG A 356 -0.48 11.49 20.03
N ASN A 357 -1.08 11.14 21.15
CA ASN A 357 -0.86 11.81 22.44
C ASN A 357 0.16 11.03 23.29
N LYS A 358 0.54 9.83 22.88
CA LYS A 358 1.51 8.94 23.53
C LYS A 358 2.57 8.50 22.54
N PRO A 359 3.77 8.11 22.99
CA PRO A 359 4.76 7.44 22.16
C PRO A 359 4.16 6.23 21.45
N GLU A 360 4.66 5.92 20.25
CA GLU A 360 4.12 4.82 19.43
C GLU A 360 4.31 3.46 20.08
N GLU A 361 5.44 3.27 20.74
CA GLU A 361 5.80 2.04 21.47
C GLU A 361 4.74 1.69 22.53
N GLU A 362 4.21 2.71 23.23
CA GLU A 362 3.13 2.52 24.21
C GLU A 362 1.76 2.26 23.58
N CYS A 363 1.61 2.52 22.28
CA CYS A 363 0.36 2.36 21.55
C CYS A 363 0.26 1.04 20.80
N ARG A 364 1.37 0.30 20.63
CA ARG A 364 1.38 -0.96 19.88
C ARG A 364 0.61 -2.07 20.62
N VAL A 365 -0.17 -2.82 19.86
CA VAL A 365 -0.90 -4.01 20.32
C VAL A 365 -0.41 -5.18 19.46
N ASN A 366 0.21 -6.18 20.08
CA ASN A 366 0.82 -7.32 19.36
C ASN A 366 1.81 -6.91 18.25
N GLY A 367 2.57 -5.83 18.47
CA GLY A 367 3.50 -5.28 17.49
C GLY A 367 2.86 -4.33 16.44
N ILE A 368 1.55 -4.30 16.34
CA ILE A 368 0.80 -3.45 15.39
C ILE A 368 0.43 -2.12 16.05
N LEU A 369 0.63 -1.03 15.31
CA LEU A 369 0.24 0.30 15.70
C LEU A 369 -1.19 0.58 15.20
N PRO A 370 -2.21 0.65 16.09
CA PRO A 370 -3.58 0.94 15.70
C PRO A 370 -3.70 2.30 15.00
N ALA A 371 -4.61 2.44 14.04
CA ALA A 371 -4.83 3.73 13.39
C ALA A 371 -5.40 4.77 14.36
N VAL A 372 -5.09 6.05 14.14
CA VAL A 372 -5.77 7.16 14.85
C VAL A 372 -7.07 7.52 14.13
N GLY A 373 -8.06 7.99 14.88
CA GLY A 373 -9.41 8.23 14.34
C GLY A 373 -9.49 9.26 13.20
N SER A 374 -8.47 10.12 13.08
CA SER A 374 -8.40 11.17 12.03
C SER A 374 -7.62 10.73 10.77
N GLU A 375 -7.07 9.52 10.71
CA GLU A 375 -6.48 9.01 9.47
C GLU A 375 -7.55 8.81 8.39
N SER A 376 -7.20 9.09 7.14
CA SER A 376 -8.05 8.70 6.01
C SER A 376 -8.05 7.18 5.87
N PRO A 377 -9.22 6.53 5.75
CA PRO A 377 -9.30 5.08 5.56
C PRO A 377 -8.85 4.69 4.15
N LEU A 378 -8.39 3.46 4.02
CA LEU A 378 -8.10 2.83 2.74
C LEU A 378 -9.35 2.09 2.28
N LEU A 379 -9.87 2.41 1.11
CA LEU A 379 -11.15 1.88 0.64
C LEU A 379 -11.31 1.92 -0.87
N TYR A 380 -12.21 1.05 -1.34
CA TYR A 380 -12.89 1.17 -2.62
C TYR A 380 -14.30 1.71 -2.42
N SER A 381 -14.74 2.56 -3.34
CA SER A 381 -16.14 2.96 -3.49
C SER A 381 -16.37 3.53 -4.90
N GLU A 382 -17.54 4.12 -5.15
CA GLU A 382 -17.88 4.76 -6.43
C GLU A 382 -18.43 6.16 -6.17
N VAL A 383 -17.83 7.17 -6.78
CA VAL A 383 -18.40 8.52 -6.79
C VAL A 383 -19.71 8.50 -7.58
N ASN A 384 -20.81 8.75 -6.89
CA ASN A 384 -22.17 8.68 -7.43
C ASN A 384 -22.86 10.03 -7.57
N SER A 385 -22.34 11.06 -6.92
CA SER A 385 -22.90 12.41 -7.01
C SER A 385 -21.88 13.49 -6.64
N ILE A 386 -22.10 14.68 -7.19
CA ILE A 386 -21.36 15.90 -6.85
C ILE A 386 -22.33 16.90 -6.25
N VAL A 387 -22.03 17.38 -5.05
CA VAL A 387 -22.81 18.46 -4.44
C VAL A 387 -22.09 19.78 -4.72
N LEU A 388 -22.75 20.65 -5.44
CA LEU A 388 -22.33 22.03 -5.67
C LEU A 388 -22.78 22.90 -4.49
N ASN A 389 -21.95 23.86 -4.08
CA ASN A 389 -22.20 24.73 -2.93
C ASN A 389 -22.62 23.94 -1.66
N PRO A 390 -21.85 22.92 -1.23
CA PRO A 390 -22.25 22.11 -0.08
C PRO A 390 -22.38 22.94 1.21
N GLU A 391 -23.29 22.55 2.07
CA GLU A 391 -23.25 22.89 3.48
C GLU A 391 -22.39 21.87 4.23
N TRP A 392 -21.66 22.33 5.23
CA TRP A 392 -20.88 21.43 6.07
C TRP A 392 -21.60 21.17 7.40
N ARG A 393 -22.18 19.99 7.50
CA ARG A 393 -22.68 19.47 8.78
C ARG A 393 -21.47 19.04 9.61
N VAL A 394 -21.18 19.80 10.66
CA VAL A 394 -19.97 19.57 11.47
C VAL A 394 -20.09 18.24 12.20
N PRO A 395 -19.13 17.31 12.03
CA PRO A 395 -19.15 16.03 12.74
C PRO A 395 -19.20 16.23 14.26
N TYR A 396 -19.91 15.33 14.97
CA TYR A 396 -20.09 15.41 16.42
C TYR A 396 -18.75 15.50 17.17
N SER A 397 -17.76 14.72 16.76
CA SER A 397 -16.40 14.74 17.34
C SER A 397 -15.75 16.11 17.25
N ILE A 398 -15.94 16.83 16.13
CA ILE A 398 -15.40 18.18 15.93
C ILE A 398 -16.20 19.19 16.78
N ILE A 399 -17.54 19.07 16.85
CA ILE A 399 -18.32 19.91 17.73
C ILE A 399 -17.85 19.77 19.18
N LYS A 400 -17.71 18.51 19.64
CA LYS A 400 -17.28 18.17 20.99
C LYS A 400 -15.86 18.67 21.31
N ASN A 401 -14.92 18.50 20.42
CA ASN A 401 -13.50 18.71 20.71
C ASN A 401 -13.00 20.12 20.34
N GLU A 402 -13.63 20.79 19.36
CA GLU A 402 -13.13 22.06 18.83
C GLU A 402 -14.07 23.23 19.03
N TYR A 403 -15.39 22.98 19.03
CA TYR A 403 -16.39 24.05 19.13
C TYR A 403 -17.01 24.17 20.51
N TYR A 404 -17.19 23.11 21.29
CA TYR A 404 -17.95 23.10 22.52
C TYR A 404 -17.55 24.25 23.48
N TYR A 405 -16.29 24.37 23.86
CA TYR A 405 -15.81 25.41 24.76
C TYR A 405 -15.92 26.82 24.16
N LYS A 406 -15.80 26.96 22.86
CA LYS A 406 -16.00 28.24 22.16
C LYS A 406 -17.48 28.65 22.21
N MET A 407 -18.40 27.66 22.05
CA MET A 407 -19.83 27.88 22.14
C MET A 407 -20.26 28.24 23.56
N VAL A 408 -19.74 27.58 24.58
CA VAL A 408 -19.98 27.95 26.01
C VAL A 408 -19.53 29.39 26.27
N LYS A 409 -18.41 29.83 25.70
CA LYS A 409 -17.87 31.18 25.91
C LYS A 409 -18.66 32.26 25.17
N ASN A 410 -18.96 32.03 23.88
CA ASN A 410 -19.67 33.02 23.05
C ASN A 410 -20.26 32.34 21.80
N ALA A 411 -21.44 31.72 21.94
CA ALA A 411 -22.09 31.00 20.85
C ALA A 411 -22.41 31.93 19.65
N SER A 412 -23.05 33.09 19.91
CA SER A 412 -23.44 34.04 18.85
C SER A 412 -22.22 34.54 18.06
N GLY A 413 -21.10 34.83 18.75
CA GLY A 413 -19.86 35.25 18.12
C GLY A 413 -19.25 34.15 17.23
N VAL A 414 -19.26 32.89 17.69
CA VAL A 414 -18.78 31.74 16.91
C VAL A 414 -19.65 31.53 15.67
N ILE A 415 -20.97 31.47 15.84
CA ILE A 415 -21.91 31.26 14.73
C ILE A 415 -21.78 32.35 13.66
N LYS A 416 -21.66 33.61 14.06
CA LYS A 416 -21.45 34.73 13.13
C LYS A 416 -20.10 34.63 12.41
N LYS A 417 -19.01 34.41 13.15
CA LYS A 417 -17.64 34.31 12.60
C LYS A 417 -17.51 33.19 11.60
N GLU A 418 -17.96 32.00 11.98
CA GLU A 418 -17.84 30.79 11.18
C GLU A 418 -18.92 30.65 10.09
N LYS A 419 -19.87 31.63 10.04
CA LYS A 419 -21.04 31.62 9.14
C LYS A 419 -21.81 30.30 9.25
N MET A 420 -22.16 29.95 10.48
CA MET A 420 -22.88 28.71 10.81
C MET A 420 -24.32 29.01 11.22
N TYR A 421 -25.11 27.96 11.37
CA TYR A 421 -26.39 27.94 12.07
C TYR A 421 -26.51 26.65 12.87
N ILE A 422 -27.49 26.62 13.77
CA ILE A 422 -27.70 25.54 14.72
C ILE A 422 -29.02 24.85 14.38
N ILE A 423 -29.02 23.52 14.35
CA ILE A 423 -30.22 22.69 14.27
C ILE A 423 -30.37 21.95 15.59
N ASP A 424 -31.54 22.02 16.19
CA ASP A 424 -31.90 21.16 17.32
C ASP A 424 -32.18 19.74 16.79
N ASN A 425 -31.42 18.74 17.26
CA ASN A 425 -31.53 17.38 16.77
C ASN A 425 -32.84 16.66 17.10
N ARG A 426 -33.60 17.16 18.10
CA ARG A 426 -34.89 16.57 18.50
C ARG A 426 -36.03 17.07 17.61
N SER A 427 -36.05 18.39 17.37
CA SER A 427 -37.11 19.01 16.56
C SER A 427 -36.80 19.05 15.07
N GLY A 428 -35.53 18.92 14.69
CA GLY A 428 -35.03 19.11 13.32
C GLY A 428 -35.09 20.60 12.89
N LYS A 429 -35.47 21.52 13.77
CA LYS A 429 -35.64 22.95 13.44
C LYS A 429 -34.35 23.73 13.69
N GLN A 430 -34.17 24.80 12.91
CA GLN A 430 -33.11 25.76 13.16
C GLN A 430 -33.46 26.58 14.43
N VAL A 431 -32.44 26.84 15.26
CA VAL A 431 -32.59 27.61 16.50
C VAL A 431 -31.55 28.73 16.54
N HIS A 432 -31.95 29.86 17.16
CA HIS A 432 -31.02 30.98 17.36
C HIS A 432 -30.04 30.68 18.50
N PRO A 433 -28.78 31.07 18.38
CA PRO A 433 -27.77 30.79 19.41
C PRO A 433 -28.09 31.43 20.75
N GLU A 434 -28.80 32.56 20.77
CA GLU A 434 -29.24 33.27 21.97
C GLU A 434 -30.30 32.48 22.79
N ASN A 435 -31.02 31.56 22.15
CA ASN A 435 -32.02 30.72 22.79
C ASN A 435 -31.44 29.47 23.46
N ILE A 436 -30.10 29.29 23.40
CA ILE A 436 -29.43 28.12 23.95
C ILE A 436 -28.48 28.54 25.08
N ASP A 437 -28.74 28.05 26.28
CA ASP A 437 -27.80 28.17 27.39
C ASP A 437 -26.74 27.07 27.30
N TRP A 438 -25.64 27.37 26.60
CA TRP A 438 -24.53 26.45 26.37
C TRP A 438 -23.82 26.03 27.66
N SER A 439 -23.93 26.76 28.74
CA SER A 439 -23.38 26.39 30.06
C SER A 439 -24.06 25.14 30.65
N LYS A 440 -25.32 24.91 30.27
CA LYS A 440 -26.11 23.74 30.68
C LYS A 440 -26.04 22.56 29.70
N VAL A 441 -25.44 22.75 28.55
CA VAL A 441 -25.24 21.66 27.57
C VAL A 441 -24.06 20.78 27.98
N SER A 442 -24.29 19.49 28.14
CA SER A 442 -23.21 18.55 28.45
C SER A 442 -22.33 18.31 27.23
N GLN A 443 -21.00 18.42 27.38
CA GLN A 443 -20.03 18.04 26.31
C GLN A 443 -20.17 16.58 25.89
N LYS A 444 -20.62 15.69 26.79
CA LYS A 444 -20.83 14.27 26.49
C LYS A 444 -22.10 14.02 25.68
N ASN A 445 -23.05 14.95 25.69
CA ASN A 445 -24.33 14.82 24.97
C ASN A 445 -24.77 16.21 24.47
N ILE A 446 -24.33 16.58 23.27
CA ILE A 446 -24.65 17.84 22.62
C ILE A 446 -25.86 17.59 21.69
N PRO A 447 -27.06 18.11 22.03
CA PRO A 447 -28.29 17.87 21.27
C PRO A 447 -28.42 18.77 20.03
N TYR A 448 -27.35 19.41 19.61
CA TYR A 448 -27.33 20.38 18.53
C TYR A 448 -26.35 20.00 17.43
N GLN A 449 -26.78 20.19 16.18
CA GLN A 449 -25.96 20.10 15.00
C GLN A 449 -25.52 21.49 14.56
N LEU A 450 -24.21 21.72 14.43
CA LEU A 450 -23.68 22.92 13.78
C LEU A 450 -23.61 22.70 12.29
N VAL A 451 -24.07 23.66 11.49
CA VAL A 451 -24.04 23.59 10.03
C VAL A 451 -23.43 24.87 9.49
N GLN A 452 -22.33 24.73 8.75
CA GLN A 452 -21.71 25.86 8.04
C GLN A 452 -22.39 26.08 6.70
N THR A 453 -22.75 27.33 6.44
CA THR A 453 -23.48 27.70 5.21
C THR A 453 -22.67 27.53 3.94
N SER A 454 -23.36 27.36 2.81
CA SER A 454 -22.78 27.28 1.48
C SER A 454 -21.95 28.51 1.12
N GLY A 455 -20.94 28.33 0.28
CA GLY A 455 -20.13 29.40 -0.30
C GLY A 455 -18.62 29.18 -0.15
N ARG A 456 -17.81 30.09 -0.68
CA ARG A 456 -16.33 29.99 -0.72
C ARG A 456 -15.68 29.96 0.67
N HIS A 457 -16.38 30.38 1.72
CA HIS A 457 -15.91 30.31 3.10
C HIS A 457 -16.11 28.92 3.75
N ASN A 458 -16.95 28.08 3.14
CA ASN A 458 -17.26 26.76 3.67
C ASN A 458 -15.99 25.86 3.69
N ALA A 459 -15.82 25.11 4.76
CA ALA A 459 -14.68 24.20 4.90
C ALA A 459 -14.58 23.16 3.77
N LEU A 460 -15.73 22.78 3.17
CA LEU A 460 -15.81 21.88 2.02
C LEU A 460 -15.59 22.60 0.68
N GLY A 461 -15.46 23.94 0.66
CA GLY A 461 -15.39 24.74 -0.54
C GLY A 461 -16.66 24.66 -1.39
N LEU A 462 -16.51 24.61 -2.71
CA LEU A 462 -17.62 24.66 -3.66
C LEU A 462 -18.08 23.30 -4.19
N TYR A 463 -17.26 22.25 -3.99
CA TYR A 463 -17.52 20.90 -4.53
C TYR A 463 -17.36 19.85 -3.43
N LYS A 464 -18.30 18.92 -3.36
CA LYS A 464 -18.22 17.71 -2.55
C LYS A 464 -18.59 16.52 -3.43
N PHE A 465 -17.72 15.51 -3.50
CA PHE A 465 -17.90 14.28 -4.26
C PHE A 465 -18.29 13.17 -3.29
N ASN A 466 -19.51 12.68 -3.42
CA ASN A 466 -20.02 11.64 -2.55
C ASN A 466 -19.75 10.25 -3.11
N PHE A 467 -19.31 9.36 -2.24
CA PHE A 467 -19.22 7.92 -2.47
C PHE A 467 -19.59 7.17 -1.19
N PRO A 468 -20.39 6.09 -1.27
CA PRO A 468 -20.84 5.33 -0.11
C PRO A 468 -19.66 4.70 0.64
N ASN A 469 -19.61 4.88 1.97
CA ASN A 469 -18.65 4.19 2.84
C ASN A 469 -19.09 4.32 4.31
N THR A 470 -18.60 3.42 5.18
CA THR A 470 -18.94 3.37 6.61
C THR A 470 -18.27 4.46 7.44
N GLU A 471 -17.16 5.05 6.96
CA GLU A 471 -16.40 6.08 7.67
C GLU A 471 -16.89 7.51 7.39
N SER A 472 -17.90 7.65 6.52
CA SER A 472 -18.46 8.97 6.13
C SER A 472 -17.42 9.94 5.56
N VAL A 473 -16.41 9.42 4.85
CA VAL A 473 -15.41 10.22 4.15
C VAL A 473 -15.85 10.54 2.71
N TYR A 474 -15.34 11.63 2.17
CA TYR A 474 -15.62 12.08 0.81
C TYR A 474 -14.44 12.91 0.28
N LEU A 475 -14.40 13.13 -1.05
CA LEU A 475 -13.52 14.11 -1.66
C LEU A 475 -14.21 15.47 -1.65
N HIS A 476 -13.46 16.56 -1.43
CA HIS A 476 -14.05 17.90 -1.44
C HIS A 476 -13.02 18.98 -1.75
N SER A 477 -13.52 20.14 -2.13
CA SER A 477 -12.75 21.37 -2.26
C SER A 477 -12.33 21.91 -0.88
N THR A 478 -11.85 23.13 -0.79
CA THR A 478 -11.46 23.76 0.48
C THR A 478 -11.59 25.28 0.43
N ASN A 479 -11.80 25.89 1.59
CA ASN A 479 -11.68 27.34 1.78
C ASN A 479 -10.23 27.79 2.07
N ASN A 480 -9.29 26.84 2.20
CA ASN A 480 -7.89 27.10 2.48
C ASN A 480 -6.98 26.48 1.38
N PRO A 481 -6.87 27.09 0.20
CA PRO A 481 -6.02 26.57 -0.87
C PRO A 481 -4.52 26.63 -0.54
N GLY A 482 -4.10 27.49 0.39
CA GLY A 482 -2.71 27.55 0.86
C GLY A 482 -2.20 26.25 1.50
N ALA A 483 -3.11 25.40 1.99
CA ALA A 483 -2.75 24.09 2.54
C ALA A 483 -2.02 23.19 1.52
N PHE A 484 -2.27 23.33 0.23
CA PHE A 484 -1.60 22.56 -0.82
C PHE A 484 -0.16 22.98 -1.11
N ASN A 485 0.30 24.11 -0.55
CA ASN A 485 1.69 24.56 -0.68
C ASN A 485 2.63 23.83 0.29
N HIS A 486 2.09 23.17 1.31
CA HIS A 486 2.88 22.36 2.21
C HIS A 486 3.29 21.04 1.56
N ARG A 487 4.44 20.51 1.95
CA ARG A 487 4.93 19.19 1.50
C ARG A 487 4.18 18.08 2.23
N LYS A 488 4.14 18.13 3.56
CA LYS A 488 3.31 17.25 4.38
C LYS A 488 1.90 17.84 4.44
N ARG A 489 0.92 17.08 3.98
CA ARG A 489 -0.47 17.56 3.80
C ARG A 489 -1.50 16.72 4.56
N ASP A 490 -1.12 16.18 5.70
CA ASP A 490 -1.98 15.46 6.63
C ASP A 490 -2.68 16.44 7.61
N PHE A 491 -3.69 17.16 7.12
CA PHE A 491 -4.34 18.25 7.86
C PHE A 491 -5.82 18.03 8.19
N SER A 492 -6.48 17.07 7.54
CA SER A 492 -7.92 16.88 7.67
C SER A 492 -8.28 15.97 8.86
N HIS A 493 -9.58 15.75 9.06
CA HIS A 493 -10.14 14.82 10.03
C HIS A 493 -10.56 13.48 9.38
N GLY A 494 -9.94 13.11 8.25
CA GLY A 494 -10.20 11.88 7.52
C GLY A 494 -10.66 12.09 6.08
N CYS A 495 -11.48 13.11 5.80
CA CYS A 495 -11.87 13.48 4.44
C CYS A 495 -10.69 14.00 3.61
N ILE A 496 -10.78 13.87 2.29
CA ILE A 496 -9.69 14.22 1.38
C ILE A 496 -10.01 15.53 0.66
N ARG A 497 -9.18 16.55 0.89
CA ARG A 497 -9.25 17.82 0.16
C ARG A 497 -8.56 17.67 -1.17
N VAL A 498 -9.16 18.16 -2.25
CA VAL A 498 -8.64 18.11 -3.62
C VAL A 498 -8.36 19.52 -4.11
N GLN A 499 -7.12 19.78 -4.57
CA GLN A 499 -6.72 21.10 -5.09
C GLN A 499 -7.47 21.45 -6.37
N SER A 500 -7.43 20.58 -7.37
CA SER A 500 -8.09 20.74 -8.67
C SER A 500 -9.52 20.18 -8.66
N SER A 501 -10.30 20.56 -7.64
CA SER A 501 -11.65 20.02 -7.47
C SER A 501 -12.64 20.49 -8.55
N ALA A 502 -12.41 21.65 -9.17
CA ALA A 502 -13.22 22.12 -10.29
C ALA A 502 -12.96 21.27 -11.54
N GLU A 503 -11.70 21.03 -11.85
CA GLU A 503 -11.27 20.20 -12.97
C GLU A 503 -11.75 18.74 -12.77
N LEU A 504 -11.68 18.22 -11.54
CA LEU A 504 -12.23 16.91 -11.22
C LEU A 504 -13.73 16.84 -11.50
N ALA A 505 -14.48 17.87 -11.09
CA ALA A 505 -15.91 17.94 -11.37
C ALA A 505 -16.18 18.02 -12.89
N THR A 506 -15.40 18.80 -13.64
CA THR A 506 -15.52 18.90 -15.10
C THR A 506 -15.33 17.54 -15.76
N VAL A 507 -14.24 16.83 -15.46
CA VAL A 507 -13.99 15.48 -16.01
C VAL A 507 -15.18 14.55 -15.73
N LEU A 508 -15.68 14.50 -14.49
CA LEU A 508 -16.81 13.63 -14.13
C LEU A 508 -18.12 14.04 -14.83
N PHE A 509 -18.37 15.34 -15.03
CA PHE A 509 -19.52 15.81 -15.77
C PHE A 509 -19.42 15.49 -17.27
N GLU A 510 -18.27 15.70 -17.90
CA GLU A 510 -18.02 15.35 -19.30
C GLU A 510 -18.22 13.84 -19.56
N MET A 511 -17.69 12.98 -18.68
CA MET A 511 -17.94 11.53 -18.71
C MET A 511 -19.44 11.16 -18.58
N ASN A 512 -20.24 12.07 -18.03
CA ASN A 512 -21.72 11.94 -17.92
C ASN A 512 -22.47 12.73 -19.00
N GLY A 513 -21.80 13.09 -20.10
CA GLY A 513 -22.40 13.72 -21.27
C GLY A 513 -22.76 15.20 -21.11
N TYR A 514 -22.08 15.91 -20.20
CA TYR A 514 -22.23 17.36 -20.09
C TYR A 514 -21.41 18.05 -21.17
N ASP A 515 -22.10 18.79 -22.03
CA ASP A 515 -21.50 19.69 -23.00
C ASP A 515 -21.13 21.06 -22.37
N SER A 516 -20.54 21.94 -23.17
CA SER A 516 -20.16 23.29 -22.72
C SER A 516 -21.33 24.10 -22.17
N THR A 517 -22.56 23.91 -22.71
CA THR A 517 -23.78 24.59 -22.21
C THR A 517 -24.13 24.12 -20.80
N ARG A 518 -24.15 22.82 -20.58
CA ARG A 518 -24.44 22.25 -19.23
C ARG A 518 -23.34 22.55 -18.23
N LEU A 519 -22.07 22.60 -18.65
CA LEU A 519 -20.96 23.03 -17.79
C LEU A 519 -21.06 24.51 -17.42
N GLU A 520 -21.55 25.37 -18.33
CA GLU A 520 -21.85 26.77 -18.00
C GLU A 520 -23.00 26.89 -16.98
N GLU A 521 -24.06 26.06 -17.08
CA GLU A 521 -25.12 26.00 -16.07
C GLU A 521 -24.56 25.65 -14.68
N VAL A 522 -23.64 24.67 -14.58
CA VAL A 522 -22.90 24.32 -13.36
C VAL A 522 -22.16 25.54 -12.82
N SER A 523 -21.44 26.26 -13.69
CA SER A 523 -20.71 27.49 -13.33
C SER A 523 -21.63 28.57 -12.76
N ILE A 524 -22.81 28.76 -13.34
CA ILE A 524 -23.84 29.71 -12.86
C ILE A 524 -24.41 29.27 -11.51
N ILE A 525 -24.63 27.98 -11.28
CA ILE A 525 -25.06 27.44 -9.96
C ILE A 525 -24.02 27.80 -8.90
N LEU A 526 -22.74 27.78 -9.22
CA LEU A 526 -21.64 28.14 -8.32
C LEU A 526 -21.50 29.66 -8.10
N GLY A 527 -22.33 30.48 -8.77
CA GLY A 527 -22.38 31.92 -8.61
C GLY A 527 -21.48 32.69 -9.58
N ASN A 528 -20.96 32.06 -10.64
CA ASN A 528 -20.24 32.76 -11.68
C ASN A 528 -21.21 33.44 -12.67
N LYS A 529 -20.74 34.48 -13.36
CA LYS A 529 -21.53 35.15 -14.40
C LYS A 529 -21.63 34.29 -15.67
N PRO A 530 -22.78 34.35 -16.39
CA PRO A 530 -22.90 33.68 -17.67
C PRO A 530 -21.94 34.30 -18.69
N THR A 531 -21.54 33.52 -19.68
CA THR A 531 -20.65 33.91 -20.77
C THR A 531 -21.34 33.78 -22.15
N THR A 532 -22.50 33.10 -22.19
CA THR A 532 -23.28 32.87 -23.40
C THR A 532 -24.74 33.35 -23.20
N GLU A 533 -25.43 33.63 -24.31
CA GLU A 533 -26.85 33.98 -24.33
C GLU A 533 -27.74 32.87 -23.69
N LYS A 534 -27.35 31.58 -23.90
CA LYS A 534 -28.02 30.46 -23.21
C LYS A 534 -27.82 30.50 -21.72
N GLY A 535 -26.63 30.84 -21.27
CA GLY A 535 -26.30 31.02 -19.85
C GLY A 535 -27.08 32.17 -19.22
N GLU A 536 -27.25 33.30 -19.93
CA GLU A 536 -28.06 34.42 -19.47
C GLU A 536 -29.53 34.00 -19.24
N LYS A 537 -30.12 33.33 -20.25
CA LYS A 537 -31.49 32.79 -20.14
C LYS A 537 -31.63 31.79 -18.97
N TYR A 538 -30.63 30.95 -18.75
CA TYR A 538 -30.62 30.03 -17.59
C TYR A 538 -30.59 30.80 -16.26
N LEU A 539 -29.71 31.81 -16.13
CA LEU A 539 -29.62 32.65 -14.92
C LEU A 539 -30.95 33.36 -14.63
N GLU A 540 -31.60 33.96 -15.63
CA GLU A 540 -32.91 34.61 -15.47
C GLU A 540 -33.97 33.62 -14.96
N LYS A 541 -34.05 32.43 -15.58
CA LYS A 541 -34.98 31.37 -15.15
C LYS A 541 -34.72 30.95 -13.68
N LYS A 542 -33.44 30.79 -13.33
CA LYS A 542 -33.04 30.46 -11.95
C LYS A 542 -33.44 31.54 -10.98
N GLN A 543 -33.20 32.82 -11.28
CA GLN A 543 -33.56 33.95 -10.44
C GLN A 543 -35.09 34.06 -10.22
N LYS A 544 -35.90 33.90 -11.29
CA LYS A 544 -37.37 33.85 -11.19
C LYS A 544 -37.87 32.71 -10.30
N SER A 545 -37.23 31.53 -10.42
CA SER A 545 -37.56 30.39 -9.56
C SER A 545 -37.21 30.63 -8.09
N GLU A 546 -36.07 31.23 -7.82
CA GLU A 546 -35.63 31.59 -6.46
C GLU A 546 -36.51 32.64 -5.81
N GLU A 547 -36.91 33.65 -6.59
CA GLU A 547 -37.86 34.69 -6.14
C GLU A 547 -39.23 34.09 -5.77
N LYS A 548 -39.78 33.25 -6.66
CA LYS A 548 -41.02 32.51 -6.40
C LYS A 548 -40.95 31.69 -5.12
N TYR A 549 -39.83 30.95 -4.94
CA TYR A 549 -39.61 30.17 -3.73
C TYR A 549 -39.55 31.08 -2.48
N ARG A 550 -38.75 32.15 -2.52
CA ARG A 550 -38.63 33.11 -1.40
C ARG A 550 -39.96 33.69 -0.98
N ASN A 551 -40.81 34.06 -1.97
CA ASN A 551 -42.13 34.63 -1.71
C ASN A 551 -43.15 33.59 -1.17
N SER A 552 -42.85 32.29 -1.28
CA SER A 552 -43.67 31.22 -0.72
C SER A 552 -43.31 30.88 0.75
N LEU A 553 -42.23 31.45 1.30
CA LEU A 553 -41.79 31.14 2.65
C LEU A 553 -42.62 31.90 3.70
N SER A 554 -42.86 31.26 4.85
CA SER A 554 -43.34 31.96 6.04
C SER A 554 -42.32 33.00 6.54
N ALA A 555 -42.76 34.00 7.33
CA ALA A 555 -41.85 35.00 7.90
C ALA A 555 -40.68 34.36 8.68
N GLU A 556 -40.98 33.32 9.46
CA GLU A 556 -39.96 32.56 10.19
C GLU A 556 -38.96 31.86 9.21
N ALA A 557 -39.45 31.15 8.21
CA ALA A 557 -38.63 30.47 7.23
C ALA A 557 -37.81 31.47 6.36
N ALA A 558 -38.39 32.63 6.06
CA ALA A 558 -37.71 33.72 5.32
C ALA A 558 -36.52 34.29 6.09
N SER A 559 -36.60 34.35 7.46
CA SER A 559 -35.47 34.79 8.29
C SER A 559 -34.24 33.90 8.18
N PHE A 560 -34.44 32.64 7.81
CA PHE A 560 -33.38 31.65 7.59
C PHE A 560 -33.01 31.42 6.12
N TYR A 561 -33.62 32.16 5.20
CA TYR A 561 -33.35 32.01 3.76
C TYR A 561 -31.90 32.35 3.41
N ARG A 562 -31.31 31.52 2.58
CA ARG A 562 -29.95 31.70 2.05
C ARG A 562 -29.96 31.52 0.54
N PRO A 563 -29.38 32.47 -0.22
CA PRO A 563 -29.41 32.44 -1.69
C PRO A 563 -28.55 31.31 -2.27
N LEU A 564 -27.43 30.96 -1.64
CA LEU A 564 -26.62 29.82 -2.02
C LEU A 564 -27.08 28.59 -1.23
N ARG A 565 -27.47 27.54 -1.97
CA ARG A 565 -27.95 26.28 -1.40
C ARG A 565 -27.23 25.11 -2.07
N PRO A 566 -27.09 23.98 -1.33
CA PRO A 566 -26.55 22.77 -1.92
C PRO A 566 -27.37 22.31 -3.14
N THR A 567 -26.70 22.01 -4.23
CA THR A 567 -27.31 21.42 -5.42
C THR A 567 -26.66 20.07 -5.66
N ASN A 568 -27.43 18.99 -5.53
CA ASN A 568 -26.94 17.64 -5.76
C ASN A 568 -27.07 17.26 -7.23
N MET A 569 -25.93 16.88 -7.82
CA MET A 569 -25.82 16.43 -9.23
C MET A 569 -25.48 14.95 -9.21
N SER A 570 -26.48 14.10 -9.48
CA SER A 570 -26.29 12.65 -9.58
C SER A 570 -25.54 12.29 -10.85
N LEU A 571 -24.64 11.33 -10.77
CA LEU A 571 -23.87 10.80 -11.90
C LEU A 571 -24.53 9.49 -12.37
N SER A 572 -24.90 9.39 -13.63
CA SER A 572 -25.41 8.17 -14.25
C SER A 572 -24.30 7.13 -14.45
N LYS A 573 -23.14 7.57 -14.93
CA LYS A 573 -21.89 6.79 -14.94
C LYS A 573 -21.13 7.12 -13.66
N LYS A 574 -21.17 6.20 -12.70
CA LYS A 574 -20.39 6.32 -11.46
C LYS A 574 -18.91 6.15 -11.75
N MET A 575 -18.07 6.75 -10.92
CA MET A 575 -16.62 6.69 -11.06
C MET A 575 -15.99 5.91 -9.91
N PRO A 576 -15.34 4.75 -10.18
CA PRO A 576 -14.59 4.02 -9.16
C PRO A 576 -13.57 4.92 -8.47
N VAL A 577 -13.50 4.84 -7.14
CA VAL A 577 -12.51 5.56 -6.33
C VAL A 577 -11.78 4.59 -5.43
N PHE A 578 -10.45 4.63 -5.52
CA PHE A 578 -9.51 3.85 -4.72
C PHE A 578 -8.72 4.81 -3.83
N ILE A 579 -8.81 4.65 -2.52
CA ILE A 579 -7.95 5.35 -1.55
C ILE A 579 -6.92 4.34 -1.08
N GLU A 580 -5.67 4.56 -1.49
CA GLU A 580 -4.56 3.62 -1.40
C GLU A 580 -3.42 4.18 -0.57
N TYR A 581 -2.45 3.30 -0.25
CA TYR A 581 -1.29 3.64 0.55
C TYR A 581 -0.03 2.96 0.01
N HIS A 582 0.66 3.63 -0.91
CA HIS A 582 1.90 3.13 -1.52
C HIS A 582 3.05 4.07 -1.19
N THR A 583 4.02 3.58 -0.42
CA THR A 583 5.26 4.29 -0.09
C THR A 583 6.37 4.04 -1.10
N ALA A 584 6.24 2.98 -1.92
CA ALA A 584 7.00 2.76 -3.15
C ALA A 584 6.03 2.42 -4.29
N PHE A 585 6.19 3.05 -5.45
CA PHE A 585 5.34 2.86 -6.63
C PHE A 585 6.06 3.31 -7.90
N ILE A 586 5.52 2.94 -9.07
CA ILE A 586 6.08 3.31 -10.36
C ILE A 586 5.64 4.73 -10.73
N GLY A 587 6.62 5.60 -10.93
CA GLY A 587 6.40 6.95 -11.44
C GLY A 587 6.16 6.99 -12.95
N PRO A 588 5.85 8.19 -13.50
CA PRO A 588 5.54 8.36 -14.92
C PRO A 588 6.65 7.92 -15.88
N ASN A 589 7.89 7.96 -15.43
CA ASN A 589 9.08 7.61 -16.24
C ASN A 589 9.47 6.14 -16.10
N GLY A 590 8.69 5.32 -15.38
CA GLY A 590 9.01 3.93 -15.12
C GLY A 590 9.96 3.70 -13.93
N ASP A 591 10.45 4.78 -13.29
CA ASP A 591 11.31 4.70 -12.11
C ASP A 591 10.49 4.40 -10.86
N VAL A 592 11.11 3.73 -9.88
CA VAL A 592 10.49 3.55 -8.56
C VAL A 592 10.58 4.85 -7.75
N HIS A 593 9.43 5.35 -7.35
CA HIS A 593 9.29 6.50 -6.47
C HIS A 593 9.09 6.08 -5.03
N TYR A 594 9.76 6.75 -4.11
CA TYR A 594 9.69 6.51 -2.67
C TYR A 594 9.03 7.68 -1.96
N ARG A 595 8.20 7.39 -0.96
CA ARG A 595 7.50 8.37 -0.12
C ARG A 595 7.68 8.04 1.35
N ASN A 596 7.50 9.06 2.19
CA ASN A 596 7.50 8.86 3.63
C ASN A 596 6.25 8.07 4.07
N ASP A 597 6.42 7.20 5.03
CA ASP A 597 5.33 6.46 5.67
C ASP A 597 4.55 7.36 6.64
N VAL A 598 3.55 8.07 6.10
CA VAL A 598 2.80 9.14 6.79
C VAL A 598 2.03 8.63 8.01
N TYR A 599 1.56 7.38 7.97
CA TYR A 599 0.74 6.74 9.00
C TYR A 599 1.42 5.53 9.66
N HIS A 600 2.71 5.32 9.41
CA HIS A 600 3.54 4.22 9.96
C HIS A 600 2.98 2.81 9.65
N LYS A 601 2.42 2.64 8.46
CA LYS A 601 1.80 1.36 8.04
C LYS A 601 2.81 0.36 7.49
N ASP A 602 3.94 0.81 6.96
CA ASP A 602 5.03 -0.08 6.51
C ASP A 602 5.59 -0.86 7.69
N ALA A 603 5.86 -0.17 8.81
CA ALA A 603 6.36 -0.81 10.03
C ALA A 603 5.41 -1.87 10.59
N ASN A 604 4.08 -1.68 10.45
CA ASN A 604 3.10 -2.68 10.86
C ASN A 604 3.16 -3.95 9.98
N ILE A 605 3.27 -3.78 8.66
CA ILE A 605 3.41 -4.89 7.71
C ILE A 605 4.67 -5.69 8.03
N LEU A 606 5.81 -5.02 8.17
CA LEU A 606 7.08 -5.67 8.49
C LEU A 606 7.02 -6.39 9.83
N SER A 607 6.42 -5.78 10.86
CA SER A 607 6.23 -6.42 12.16
C SER A 607 5.40 -7.70 12.06
N ALA A 608 4.34 -7.70 11.25
CA ALA A 608 3.50 -8.88 11.05
C ALA A 608 4.23 -9.99 10.28
N ILE A 609 4.97 -9.63 9.21
CA ILE A 609 5.77 -10.58 8.43
C ILE A 609 6.86 -11.22 9.32
N ASN A 610 7.61 -10.42 10.08
CA ASN A 610 8.66 -10.92 10.97
C ASN A 610 8.11 -11.81 12.10
N LYS A 611 6.90 -11.50 12.59
CA LYS A 611 6.21 -12.36 13.56
C LYS A 611 5.88 -13.73 12.98
N LEU A 612 5.40 -13.79 11.72
CA LEU A 612 5.15 -15.07 11.03
C LEU A 612 6.44 -15.88 10.84
N ALA A 613 7.52 -15.23 10.44
CA ALA A 613 8.83 -15.88 10.31
C ALA A 613 9.32 -16.44 11.66
N ALA A 614 9.21 -15.65 12.74
CA ALA A 614 9.61 -16.09 14.07
C ALA A 614 8.75 -17.26 14.62
N GLN A 615 7.48 -17.35 14.23
CA GLN A 615 6.62 -18.49 14.56
C GLN A 615 7.09 -19.75 13.83
N SER A 616 7.43 -19.65 12.55
CA SER A 616 7.92 -20.78 11.76
C SER A 616 9.21 -21.40 12.32
N VAL A 617 10.05 -20.59 12.96
CA VAL A 617 11.28 -21.07 13.63
C VAL A 617 10.99 -21.74 14.97
N LYS A 618 9.96 -21.33 15.71
CA LYS A 618 9.61 -21.89 17.03
C LYS A 618 8.87 -23.22 16.95
N ASP A 619 8.05 -23.36 15.91
CA ASP A 619 7.19 -24.55 15.72
C ASP A 619 7.95 -25.66 14.95
N ALA A 620 9.21 -25.43 14.65
CA ALA A 620 10.18 -26.30 14.03
C ALA A 620 11.18 -26.84 15.05
#